data_8f4932a31be02d5789621047611f4464
#
_entry.id   8f4932a31be02d5789621047611f4464
#
_cell.length_a   1.000
_cell.length_b   1.000
_cell.length_c   1.000
_cell.angle_alpha   90.00
_cell.angle_beta   90.00
_cell.angle_gamma   90.00
#
_symmetry.space_group_name_H-M   'P 1'
#
loop_
_entity.id
_entity.type
_entity.pdbx_description
1 polymer ?
#
loop_
_entity_poly.entity_id
_entity_poly.type
_entity_poly.pdbx_seq_one_letter_code
_entity_poly.pdbx_strand_id
1 'polypeptide(L)'
;YEDHPMMPRLFALLLTSLLFCTELAAETTYQPFVLASINDRGLAEQTEATVSALESAGFRLAGHYPPLPNANVIVVTSPRLQAIAAQTERGGYAAGQRVSVTERAGKTEVSFVNPLYIQYAYRLGDGMEEIHELLSKTLGNMESFGTEKGRTAKKLGKYHYMVGMQRFDDPSELASFDSHEAALAAVERGLDRQGDGLTQVYRIDLPGKEQTVFGVGMKATGASDDEM
;
A
#
# COMPACT_ATOMS: atom_id res chain seq x y z
N TYR A 1 46.62 -54.08 -59.09
CA TYR A 1 45.29 -54.19 -58.53
C TYR A 1 45.35 -53.57 -57.17
N GLU A 2 44.99 -52.34 -57.14
CA GLU A 2 45.07 -51.57 -55.88
C GLU A 2 43.65 -51.35 -55.36
N ASP A 3 43.38 -51.98 -54.25
CA ASP A 3 42.17 -51.75 -53.48
C ASP A 3 42.38 -50.55 -52.58
N HIS A 4 41.69 -49.47 -52.87
CA HIS A 4 41.57 -48.33 -51.99
C HIS A 4 40.43 -48.58 -50.98
N PRO A 5 40.72 -48.59 -49.67
CA PRO A 5 39.66 -48.57 -48.71
C PRO A 5 39.02 -47.19 -48.59
N MET A 6 37.75 -47.12 -48.89
CA MET A 6 36.92 -45.94 -48.66
C MET A 6 36.84 -45.70 -47.14
N MET A 7 37.44 -44.57 -46.71
CA MET A 7 37.22 -44.01 -45.38
C MET A 7 35.76 -43.51 -45.23
N PRO A 8 35.00 -43.99 -44.26
CA PRO A 8 33.75 -43.29 -43.94
C PRO A 8 34.06 -41.95 -43.27
N ARG A 9 33.70 -40.88 -43.93
CA ARG A 9 33.66 -39.52 -43.31
C ARG A 9 32.64 -39.55 -42.19
N LEU A 10 33.12 -39.67 -40.95
CA LEU A 10 32.36 -39.39 -39.75
C LEU A 10 32.04 -37.91 -39.76
N PHE A 11 30.84 -37.59 -40.20
CA PHE A 11 30.28 -36.25 -39.96
C PHE A 11 29.95 -36.19 -38.48
N ALA A 12 30.90 -35.67 -37.70
CA ALA A 12 30.65 -35.24 -36.33
C ALA A 12 29.70 -34.04 -36.38
N LEU A 13 28.40 -34.31 -36.33
CA LEU A 13 27.38 -33.33 -36.04
C LEU A 13 27.62 -32.90 -34.58
N LEU A 14 28.40 -31.83 -34.42
CA LEU A 14 28.49 -31.06 -33.19
C LEU A 14 27.15 -30.38 -33.01
N LEU A 15 26.23 -31.07 -32.38
CA LEU A 15 24.96 -30.53 -31.91
C LEU A 15 25.31 -29.60 -30.74
N THR A 16 25.70 -28.38 -31.08
CA THR A 16 25.77 -27.29 -30.09
C THR A 16 24.35 -27.03 -29.65
N SER A 17 23.91 -27.79 -28.63
CA SER A 17 22.73 -27.44 -27.86
C SER A 17 23.05 -26.12 -27.15
N LEU A 18 22.68 -25.01 -27.80
CA LEU A 18 22.54 -23.73 -27.13
C LEU A 18 21.47 -23.96 -26.06
N LEU A 19 21.93 -24.29 -24.86
CA LEU A 19 21.12 -24.16 -23.65
C LEU A 19 20.80 -22.65 -23.52
N PHE A 20 19.70 -22.24 -24.12
CA PHE A 20 18.99 -21.05 -23.72
C PHE A 20 18.53 -21.31 -22.28
N CYS A 21 19.38 -21.02 -21.30
CA CYS A 21 18.93 -20.70 -19.98
C CYS A 21 18.07 -19.44 -20.12
N THR A 22 16.80 -19.59 -20.43
CA THR A 22 15.82 -18.58 -20.10
C THR A 22 15.82 -18.56 -18.58
N GLU A 23 16.57 -17.63 -18.00
CA GLU A 23 16.32 -17.23 -16.63
C GLU A 23 14.85 -16.87 -16.59
N LEU A 24 14.06 -17.75 -16.01
CA LEU A 24 12.67 -17.45 -15.66
C LEU A 24 12.78 -16.39 -14.57
N ALA A 25 12.85 -15.12 -14.96
CA ALA A 25 12.86 -14.03 -14.02
C ALA A 25 11.63 -14.22 -13.13
N ALA A 26 11.84 -14.53 -11.86
CA ALA A 26 10.76 -14.70 -10.91
C ALA A 26 9.94 -13.41 -10.93
N GLU A 27 8.64 -13.54 -11.25
CA GLU A 27 7.75 -12.39 -11.32
C GLU A 27 7.72 -11.72 -9.94
N THR A 28 8.02 -10.42 -9.89
CA THR A 28 8.05 -9.64 -8.65
C THR A 28 6.69 -9.71 -7.96
N THR A 29 6.70 -10.04 -6.68
CA THR A 29 5.49 -10.09 -5.84
C THR A 29 5.55 -9.01 -4.77
N TYR A 30 4.39 -8.49 -4.41
CA TYR A 30 4.21 -7.42 -3.45
C TYR A 30 3.37 -7.91 -2.29
N GLN A 31 3.79 -7.58 -1.08
CA GLN A 31 3.04 -7.79 0.15
C GLN A 31 2.45 -6.46 0.63
N PRO A 32 1.33 -6.47 1.36
CA PRO A 32 0.60 -5.23 1.69
C PRO A 32 1.32 -4.33 2.68
N PHE A 33 2.22 -4.86 3.51
CA PHE A 33 2.89 -4.11 4.56
C PHE A 33 4.41 -4.30 4.51
N VAL A 34 5.11 -3.31 5.06
CA VAL A 34 6.56 -3.34 5.30
C VAL A 34 6.80 -3.11 6.79
N LEU A 35 7.49 -4.04 7.45
CA LEU A 35 8.07 -3.83 8.76
C LEU A 35 9.33 -2.96 8.57
N ALA A 36 9.27 -1.74 9.08
CA ALA A 36 10.32 -0.76 8.90
C ALA A 36 11.44 -0.91 9.95
N SER A 37 11.06 -0.97 11.22
CA SER A 37 12.01 -1.07 12.33
C SER A 37 11.38 -1.69 13.58
N ILE A 38 12.25 -2.23 14.44
CA ILE A 38 11.90 -2.73 15.77
C ILE A 38 12.88 -2.09 16.76
N ASN A 39 12.39 -1.59 17.89
CA ASN A 39 13.23 -0.96 18.91
C ASN A 39 12.64 -1.12 20.32
N ASP A 40 13.34 -0.57 21.32
CA ASP A 40 12.99 -0.66 22.75
C ASP A 40 12.31 0.61 23.29
N ARG A 41 11.97 1.58 22.45
CA ARG A 41 11.25 2.78 22.89
C ARG A 41 9.82 2.45 23.24
N GLY A 42 9.25 3.19 24.19
CA GLY A 42 7.83 3.08 24.48
C GLY A 42 6.96 3.58 23.31
N LEU A 43 5.71 3.11 23.27
CA LEU A 43 4.76 3.42 22.20
C LEU A 43 4.64 4.93 21.91
N ALA A 44 4.47 5.75 22.95
CA ALA A 44 4.29 7.20 22.81
C ALA A 44 5.55 7.86 22.22
N GLU A 45 6.72 7.56 22.79
CA GLU A 45 8.02 8.10 22.33
C GLU A 45 8.29 7.72 20.88
N GLN A 46 8.06 6.45 20.52
CA GLN A 46 8.26 5.99 19.16
C GLN A 46 7.26 6.62 18.18
N THR A 47 6.03 6.84 18.61
CA THR A 47 5.02 7.53 17.79
C THR A 47 5.47 8.95 17.46
N GLU A 48 5.90 9.72 18.45
CA GLU A 48 6.41 11.09 18.27
C GLU A 48 7.66 11.13 17.38
N ALA A 49 8.60 10.21 17.61
CA ALA A 49 9.81 10.09 16.79
C ALA A 49 9.48 9.75 15.33
N THR A 50 8.49 8.87 15.11
CA THR A 50 8.03 8.49 13.77
C THR A 50 7.37 9.67 13.05
N VAL A 51 6.49 10.42 13.71
CA VAL A 51 5.88 11.64 13.15
C VAL A 51 6.96 12.65 12.77
N SER A 52 7.89 12.95 13.68
CA SER A 52 8.97 13.91 13.44
C SER A 52 9.87 13.49 12.25
N ALA A 53 10.19 12.21 12.12
CA ALA A 53 10.97 11.69 11.00
C ALA A 53 10.23 11.85 9.67
N LEU A 54 8.94 11.53 9.64
CA LEU A 54 8.09 11.68 8.44
C LEU A 54 7.95 13.13 8.02
N GLU A 55 7.72 14.06 8.97
CA GLU A 55 7.66 15.49 8.67
C GLU A 55 8.99 16.03 8.15
N SER A 56 10.11 15.61 8.74
CA SER A 56 11.46 15.96 8.27
C SER A 56 11.75 15.42 6.85
N ALA A 57 11.11 14.33 6.46
CA ALA A 57 11.19 13.76 5.11
C ALA A 57 10.24 14.43 4.11
N GLY A 58 9.48 15.47 4.52
CA GLY A 58 8.59 16.24 3.64
C GLY A 58 7.15 15.72 3.57
N PHE A 59 6.79 14.77 4.42
CA PHE A 59 5.39 14.43 4.62
C PHE A 59 4.71 15.42 5.56
N ARG A 60 3.40 15.52 5.48
CA ARG A 60 2.55 16.28 6.40
C ARG A 60 1.63 15.30 7.15
N LEU A 61 1.57 15.41 8.45
CA LEU A 61 0.60 14.69 9.25
C LEU A 61 -0.82 15.05 8.80
N ALA A 62 -1.58 14.08 8.35
CA ALA A 62 -2.98 14.23 7.97
C ALA A 62 -3.92 13.82 9.10
N GLY A 63 -3.54 12.82 9.89
CA GLY A 63 -4.29 12.36 11.03
C GLY A 63 -3.57 11.29 11.81
N HIS A 64 -4.10 11.00 12.98
CA HIS A 64 -3.56 9.98 13.86
C HIS A 64 -4.66 9.48 14.79
N TYR A 65 -4.69 8.18 15.06
CA TYR A 65 -5.62 7.59 16.03
C TYR A 65 -5.10 6.28 16.61
N PRO A 66 -5.47 5.95 17.84
CA PRO A 66 -5.16 4.68 18.47
C PRO A 66 -6.32 3.68 18.24
N PRO A 67 -6.19 2.71 17.31
CA PRO A 67 -7.19 1.64 17.15
C PRO A 67 -7.21 0.71 18.36
N LEU A 68 -6.05 0.48 18.99
CA LEU A 68 -5.85 -0.38 20.15
C LEU A 68 -5.01 0.32 21.21
N PRO A 69 -5.06 -0.09 22.50
CA PRO A 69 -4.25 0.51 23.55
C PRO A 69 -2.73 0.43 23.31
N ASN A 70 -2.28 -0.57 22.57
CA ASN A 70 -0.87 -0.84 22.25
C ASN A 70 -0.50 -0.49 20.81
N ALA A 71 -1.34 0.27 20.09
CA ALA A 71 -1.10 0.62 18.70
C ALA A 71 -1.55 2.05 18.36
N ASN A 72 -0.75 2.73 17.58
CA ASN A 72 -1.07 4.01 16.96
C ASN A 72 -0.99 3.90 15.44
N VAL A 73 -1.96 4.48 14.75
CA VAL A 73 -1.95 4.65 13.29
C VAL A 73 -1.74 6.13 12.96
N ILE A 74 -0.67 6.41 12.27
CA ILE A 74 -0.29 7.73 11.76
C ILE A 74 -0.65 7.76 10.27
N VAL A 75 -1.36 8.78 9.85
CA VAL A 75 -1.66 8.99 8.43
C VAL A 75 -0.94 10.23 7.95
N VAL A 76 -0.12 10.07 6.92
CA VAL A 76 0.62 11.18 6.32
C VAL A 76 0.25 11.35 4.85
N THR A 77 0.38 12.57 4.38
CA THR A 77 0.23 12.94 2.96
C THR A 77 1.38 13.84 2.53
N SER A 78 1.49 14.07 1.23
CA SER A 78 2.42 15.06 0.67
C SER A 78 1.87 15.60 -0.65
N PRO A 79 2.37 16.75 -1.14
CA PRO A 79 1.98 17.23 -2.47
C PRO A 79 2.23 16.21 -3.57
N ARG A 80 3.29 15.41 -3.46
CA ARG A 80 3.59 14.33 -4.40
C ARG A 80 2.57 13.21 -4.36
N LEU A 81 2.19 12.73 -3.16
CA LEU A 81 1.12 11.75 -2.99
C LEU A 81 -0.22 12.22 -3.55
N GLN A 82 -0.59 13.45 -3.24
CA GLN A 82 -1.82 14.05 -3.75
C GLN A 82 -1.81 14.18 -5.27
N ALA A 83 -0.67 14.54 -5.87
CA ALA A 83 -0.51 14.61 -7.32
C ALA A 83 -0.64 13.22 -7.97
N ILE A 84 -0.05 12.17 -7.39
CA ILE A 84 -0.21 10.78 -7.85
C ILE A 84 -1.68 10.35 -7.73
N ALA A 85 -2.29 10.59 -6.59
CA ALA A 85 -3.71 10.28 -6.35
C ALA A 85 -4.65 10.98 -7.35
N ALA A 86 -4.32 12.20 -7.74
CA ALA A 86 -5.12 12.97 -8.69
C ALA A 86 -5.03 12.47 -10.15
N GLN A 87 -4.08 11.57 -10.49
CA GLN A 87 -3.91 11.09 -11.87
C GLN A 87 -5.02 10.13 -12.33
N THR A 88 -5.63 9.40 -11.41
CA THR A 88 -6.67 8.42 -11.72
C THR A 88 -7.99 8.75 -11.06
N GLU A 89 -9.09 8.21 -11.60
CA GLU A 89 -10.43 8.47 -11.06
C GLU A 89 -10.57 7.98 -9.60
N ARG A 90 -9.98 6.84 -9.27
CA ARG A 90 -10.04 6.22 -7.93
C ARG A 90 -8.76 6.40 -7.12
N GLY A 91 -7.88 7.28 -7.57
CA GLY A 91 -6.57 7.49 -6.93
C GLY A 91 -6.63 8.05 -5.52
N GLY A 92 -7.76 8.64 -5.12
CA GLY A 92 -7.96 9.18 -3.76
C GLY A 92 -7.61 8.20 -2.64
N TYR A 93 -7.81 6.90 -2.84
CA TYR A 93 -7.43 5.86 -1.88
C TYR A 93 -5.93 5.84 -1.52
N ALA A 94 -5.08 6.42 -2.38
CA ALA A 94 -3.64 6.52 -2.17
C ALA A 94 -3.17 7.90 -1.66
N ALA A 95 -4.08 8.85 -1.47
CA ALA A 95 -3.73 10.22 -1.05
C ALA A 95 -3.11 10.30 0.35
N GLY A 96 -3.38 9.30 1.20
CA GLY A 96 -2.79 9.14 2.52
C GLY A 96 -2.01 7.85 2.66
N GLN A 97 -0.82 7.92 3.25
CA GLN A 97 -0.04 6.73 3.62
C GLN A 97 -0.18 6.47 5.11
N ARG A 98 -0.42 5.19 5.46
CA ARG A 98 -0.59 4.75 6.84
C ARG A 98 0.70 4.14 7.37
N VAL A 99 1.11 4.60 8.53
CA VAL A 99 2.24 4.07 9.31
C VAL A 99 1.69 3.65 10.67
N SER A 100 1.95 2.44 11.08
CA SER A 100 1.59 1.93 12.41
C SER A 100 2.81 1.88 13.32
N VAL A 101 2.59 2.23 14.57
CA VAL A 101 3.52 2.02 15.69
C VAL A 101 2.81 1.12 16.66
N THR A 102 3.35 -0.09 16.90
CA THR A 102 2.67 -1.13 17.69
C THR A 102 3.62 -1.70 18.71
N GLU A 103 3.19 -1.75 19.96
CA GLU A 103 3.92 -2.45 21.01
C GLU A 103 3.56 -3.93 21.02
N ARG A 104 4.55 -4.80 20.84
CA ARG A 104 4.37 -6.25 20.80
C ARG A 104 5.54 -6.94 21.48
N ALA A 105 5.24 -7.84 22.41
CA ALA A 105 6.23 -8.63 23.15
C ALA A 105 7.35 -7.79 23.78
N GLY A 106 7.03 -6.61 24.31
CA GLY A 106 7.99 -5.69 24.94
C GLY A 106 8.92 -4.94 23.97
N LYS A 107 8.61 -4.97 22.68
CA LYS A 107 9.29 -4.18 21.64
C LYS A 107 8.27 -3.29 20.93
N THR A 108 8.75 -2.22 20.35
CA THR A 108 7.94 -1.33 19.50
C THR A 108 8.32 -1.51 18.05
N GLU A 109 7.33 -1.92 17.25
CA GLU A 109 7.42 -2.16 15.82
C GLU A 109 6.87 -0.94 15.07
N VAL A 110 7.59 -0.48 14.05
CA VAL A 110 7.10 0.52 13.08
C VAL A 110 6.88 -0.19 11.77
N SER A 111 5.68 -0.07 11.21
CA SER A 111 5.36 -0.65 9.90
C SER A 111 4.59 0.37 9.05
N PHE A 112 4.65 0.23 7.73
CA PHE A 112 3.85 1.06 6.83
C PHE A 112 3.17 0.22 5.74
N VAL A 113 2.06 0.75 5.24
CA VAL A 113 1.38 0.15 4.09
C VAL A 113 2.29 0.29 2.87
N ASN A 114 2.54 -0.81 2.18
CA ASN A 114 3.45 -0.84 1.04
C ASN A 114 2.88 -0.01 -0.14
N PRO A 115 3.52 1.12 -0.51
CA PRO A 115 3.05 1.98 -1.59
C PRO A 115 2.92 1.25 -2.94
N LEU A 116 3.84 0.33 -3.23
CA LEU A 116 3.79 -0.45 -4.47
C LEU A 116 2.61 -1.43 -4.50
N TYR A 117 2.26 -2.01 -3.35
CA TYR A 117 1.05 -2.82 -3.26
C TYR A 117 -0.20 -1.98 -3.56
N ILE A 118 -0.29 -0.78 -2.98
CA ILE A 118 -1.39 0.17 -3.22
C ILE A 118 -1.44 0.59 -4.69
N GLN A 119 -0.29 0.89 -5.31
CA GLN A 119 -0.22 1.25 -6.73
C GLN A 119 -0.95 0.22 -7.60
N TYR A 120 -0.61 -1.05 -7.43
CA TYR A 120 -1.18 -2.10 -8.26
C TYR A 120 -2.60 -2.52 -7.84
N ALA A 121 -2.89 -2.51 -6.54
CA ALA A 121 -4.22 -2.85 -6.03
C ALA A 121 -5.30 -1.84 -6.47
N TYR A 122 -4.97 -0.56 -6.47
CA TYR A 122 -5.87 0.53 -6.88
C TYR A 122 -5.64 1.01 -8.32
N ARG A 123 -4.82 0.29 -9.08
CA ARG A 123 -4.53 0.59 -10.50
C ARG A 123 -4.12 2.04 -10.74
N LEU A 124 -3.29 2.58 -9.86
CA LEU A 124 -2.75 3.93 -9.97
C LEU A 124 -1.76 4.02 -11.14
N GLY A 125 -1.51 5.24 -11.58
CA GLY A 125 -0.35 5.55 -12.41
C GLY A 125 0.97 5.37 -11.66
N ASP A 126 2.07 5.74 -12.30
CA ASP A 126 3.42 5.62 -11.73
C ASP A 126 3.69 6.65 -10.62
N GLY A 127 4.71 6.38 -9.82
CA GLY A 127 5.22 7.32 -8.82
C GLY A 127 5.19 6.83 -7.37
N MET A 128 4.51 5.72 -7.07
CA MET A 128 4.49 5.18 -5.71
C MET A 128 5.82 4.53 -5.31
N GLU A 129 6.71 4.25 -6.28
CA GLU A 129 8.06 3.78 -6.02
C GLU A 129 8.90 4.82 -5.26
N GLU A 130 8.84 6.10 -5.68
CA GLU A 130 9.48 7.21 -4.97
C GLU A 130 8.99 7.31 -3.52
N ILE A 131 7.70 7.10 -3.29
CA ILE A 131 7.10 7.12 -1.95
C ILE A 131 7.59 5.92 -1.13
N HIS A 132 7.67 4.74 -1.74
CA HIS A 132 8.21 3.54 -1.09
C HIS A 132 9.67 3.73 -0.67
N GLU A 133 10.49 4.25 -1.56
CA GLU A 133 11.92 4.54 -1.29
C GLU A 133 12.06 5.57 -0.18
N LEU A 134 11.28 6.65 -0.22
CA LEU A 134 11.32 7.70 0.80
C LEU A 134 10.92 7.17 2.18
N LEU A 135 9.82 6.39 2.27
CA LEU A 135 9.42 5.75 3.53
C LEU A 135 10.46 4.75 4.03
N SER A 136 11.01 3.93 3.14
CA SER A 136 12.06 2.96 3.47
C SER A 136 13.33 3.64 3.99
N LYS A 137 13.74 4.75 3.37
CA LYS A 137 14.88 5.56 3.81
C LYS A 137 14.64 6.22 5.16
N THR A 138 13.41 6.66 5.41
CA THR A 138 13.05 7.43 6.61
C THR A 138 12.83 6.54 7.83
N LEU A 139 12.14 5.42 7.66
CA LEU A 139 11.67 4.56 8.76
C LEU A 139 12.45 3.24 8.87
N GLY A 140 13.09 2.81 7.78
CA GLY A 140 13.70 1.50 7.62
C GLY A 140 12.87 0.59 6.69
N ASN A 141 13.45 -0.58 6.37
CA ASN A 141 12.82 -1.59 5.52
C ASN A 141 13.44 -2.95 5.86
N MET A 142 12.89 -3.65 6.83
CA MET A 142 13.40 -4.94 7.30
C MET A 142 12.84 -6.10 6.49
N GLU A 143 11.51 -6.16 6.36
CA GLU A 143 10.83 -7.21 5.62
C GLU A 143 9.43 -6.77 5.18
N SER A 144 8.93 -7.38 4.12
CA SER A 144 7.54 -7.23 3.70
C SER A 144 6.70 -8.38 4.25
N PHE A 145 5.45 -8.11 4.67
CA PHE A 145 4.59 -9.09 5.31
C PHE A 145 3.09 -8.86 5.00
N GLY A 146 2.23 -9.74 5.54
CA GLY A 146 0.78 -9.63 5.48
C GLY A 146 0.11 -10.65 4.55
N THR A 147 0.89 -11.33 3.69
CA THR A 147 0.42 -12.49 2.92
C THR A 147 1.56 -13.49 2.80
N GLU A 148 1.25 -14.78 2.67
CA GLU A 148 2.28 -15.84 2.67
C GLU A 148 3.31 -15.69 1.53
N LYS A 149 2.87 -15.32 0.32
CA LYS A 149 3.74 -15.27 -0.88
C LYS A 149 3.71 -13.94 -1.63
N GLY A 150 2.95 -12.97 -1.14
CA GLY A 150 2.68 -11.75 -1.92
C GLY A 150 1.85 -12.02 -3.19
N ARG A 151 1.63 -10.98 -3.99
CA ARG A 151 0.92 -11.05 -5.26
C ARG A 151 1.65 -10.23 -6.31
N THR A 152 1.64 -10.72 -7.54
CA THR A 152 2.20 -9.97 -8.68
C THR A 152 1.32 -8.75 -9.00
N ALA A 153 1.88 -7.74 -9.63
CA ALA A 153 1.16 -6.54 -10.08
C ALA A 153 -0.13 -6.87 -10.85
N LYS A 154 -0.03 -7.81 -11.80
CA LYS A 154 -1.17 -8.28 -12.60
C LYS A 154 -2.27 -8.93 -11.76
N LYS A 155 -1.90 -9.69 -10.72
CA LYS A 155 -2.87 -10.33 -9.82
C LYS A 155 -3.52 -9.31 -8.90
N LEU A 156 -2.79 -8.31 -8.41
CA LEU A 156 -3.33 -7.23 -7.58
C LEU A 156 -4.38 -6.42 -8.32
N GLY A 157 -4.11 -5.95 -9.54
CA GLY A 157 -5.05 -5.17 -10.32
C GLY A 157 -6.33 -5.91 -10.75
N LYS A 158 -6.41 -7.23 -10.52
CA LYS A 158 -7.58 -8.07 -10.82
C LYS A 158 -8.12 -8.79 -9.59
N TYR A 159 -7.61 -8.46 -8.42
CA TYR A 159 -7.92 -9.20 -7.21
C TYR A 159 -9.36 -8.97 -6.75
N HIS A 160 -10.03 -10.08 -6.51
CA HIS A 160 -11.30 -10.17 -5.79
C HIS A 160 -11.12 -11.17 -4.64
N TYR A 161 -11.66 -10.87 -3.48
CA TYR A 161 -11.59 -11.81 -2.35
C TYR A 161 -12.33 -13.11 -2.67
N MET A 162 -13.50 -13.00 -3.28
CA MET A 162 -14.29 -14.13 -3.79
C MET A 162 -14.93 -13.75 -5.13
N VAL A 163 -15.37 -14.76 -5.89
CA VAL A 163 -16.10 -14.54 -7.16
C VAL A 163 -17.33 -13.68 -6.91
N GLY A 164 -17.47 -12.59 -7.66
CA GLY A 164 -18.57 -11.65 -7.56
C GLY A 164 -18.40 -10.55 -6.50
N MET A 165 -17.32 -10.55 -5.71
CA MET A 165 -17.00 -9.42 -4.84
C MET A 165 -16.27 -8.30 -5.58
N GLN A 166 -16.32 -7.11 -4.99
CA GLN A 166 -15.68 -5.91 -5.50
C GLN A 166 -14.15 -6.03 -5.50
N ARG A 167 -13.50 -5.29 -6.39
CA ARG A 167 -12.06 -5.05 -6.35
C ARG A 167 -11.75 -3.99 -5.29
N PHE A 168 -10.45 -3.74 -5.06
CA PHE A 168 -10.02 -2.72 -4.10
C PHE A 168 -10.51 -1.31 -4.43
N ASP A 169 -10.64 -0.99 -5.71
CA ASP A 169 -11.03 0.34 -6.20
C ASP A 169 -12.47 0.42 -6.72
N ASP A 170 -13.25 -0.64 -6.58
CA ASP A 170 -14.68 -0.61 -6.91
C ASP A 170 -15.45 0.11 -5.79
N PRO A 171 -16.17 1.20 -6.07
CA PRO A 171 -16.86 1.97 -5.05
C PRO A 171 -18.18 1.32 -4.65
N SER A 172 -18.59 1.59 -3.42
CA SER A 172 -20.01 1.46 -3.02
C SER A 172 -20.62 2.86 -2.98
N GLU A 173 -21.61 3.11 -3.82
CA GLU A 173 -22.34 4.37 -3.79
C GLU A 173 -23.23 4.42 -2.57
N LEU A 174 -23.08 5.42 -1.72
CA LEU A 174 -23.85 5.63 -0.51
C LEU A 174 -24.94 6.68 -0.70
N ALA A 175 -24.66 7.74 -1.45
CA ALA A 175 -25.57 8.83 -1.76
C ALA A 175 -25.07 9.64 -2.95
N SER A 176 -25.99 10.39 -3.58
CA SER A 176 -25.70 11.37 -4.62
C SER A 176 -26.13 12.76 -4.18
N PHE A 177 -25.37 13.78 -4.56
CA PHE A 177 -25.60 15.19 -4.22
C PHE A 177 -25.47 16.07 -5.45
N ASP A 178 -26.11 17.23 -5.43
CA ASP A 178 -26.11 18.17 -6.56
C ASP A 178 -24.75 18.89 -6.74
N SER A 179 -23.89 18.88 -5.70
CA SER A 179 -22.56 19.47 -5.76
C SER A 179 -21.57 18.80 -4.80
N HIS A 180 -20.28 18.95 -5.06
CA HIS A 180 -19.23 18.50 -4.17
C HIS A 180 -19.33 19.13 -2.77
N GLU A 181 -19.68 20.43 -2.69
CA GLU A 181 -19.88 21.13 -1.42
C GLU A 181 -21.03 20.53 -0.61
N ALA A 182 -22.14 20.18 -1.27
CA ALA A 182 -23.27 19.54 -0.62
C ALA A 182 -22.90 18.15 -0.08
N ALA A 183 -22.10 17.39 -0.84
CA ALA A 183 -21.59 16.11 -0.42
C ALA A 183 -20.66 16.24 0.81
N LEU A 184 -19.71 17.19 0.78
CA LEU A 184 -18.81 17.48 1.91
C LEU A 184 -19.60 17.82 3.17
N ALA A 185 -20.54 18.75 3.06
CA ALA A 185 -21.37 19.16 4.18
C ALA A 185 -22.21 18.01 4.75
N ALA A 186 -22.64 17.07 3.93
CA ALA A 186 -23.37 15.89 4.38
C ALA A 186 -22.47 14.91 5.13
N VAL A 187 -21.26 14.65 4.62
CA VAL A 187 -20.27 13.77 5.26
C VAL A 187 -19.84 14.36 6.61
N GLU A 188 -19.46 15.64 6.65
CA GLU A 188 -19.04 16.34 7.87
C GLU A 188 -20.14 16.28 8.94
N ARG A 189 -21.39 16.64 8.59
CA ARG A 189 -22.51 16.49 9.53
C ARG A 189 -22.72 15.06 10.00
N GLY A 190 -22.45 14.06 9.16
CA GLY A 190 -22.53 12.65 9.54
C GLY A 190 -21.47 12.28 10.57
N LEU A 191 -20.25 12.73 10.37
CA LEU A 191 -19.09 12.46 11.23
C LEU A 191 -19.14 13.24 12.55
N ASP A 192 -19.79 14.42 12.57
CA ASP A 192 -19.97 15.23 13.79
C ASP A 192 -21.05 14.68 14.75
N ARG A 193 -21.81 13.67 14.33
CA ARG A 193 -22.83 13.06 15.20
C ARG A 193 -22.18 12.30 16.35
N GLN A 194 -22.38 12.80 17.56
CA GLN A 194 -21.91 12.12 18.76
C GLN A 194 -22.72 10.82 18.99
N GLY A 195 -22.02 9.75 19.28
CA GLY A 195 -22.64 8.47 19.67
C GLY A 195 -22.72 7.40 18.58
N ASP A 196 -22.41 7.74 17.33
CA ASP A 196 -22.45 6.77 16.21
C ASP A 196 -21.19 5.88 16.12
N GLY A 197 -20.24 6.04 17.06
CA GLY A 197 -18.97 5.27 17.07
C GLY A 197 -18.02 5.62 15.92
N LEU A 198 -18.30 6.67 15.17
CA LEU A 198 -17.48 7.14 14.06
C LEU A 198 -16.64 8.34 14.53
N THR A 199 -15.38 8.38 14.07
CA THR A 199 -14.46 9.50 14.34
C THR A 199 -13.73 9.85 13.08
N GLN A 200 -13.78 11.10 12.64
CA GLN A 200 -12.94 11.57 11.54
C GLN A 200 -11.47 11.54 11.99
N VAL A 201 -10.66 10.75 11.29
CA VAL A 201 -9.21 10.68 11.51
C VAL A 201 -8.47 11.69 10.64
N TYR A 202 -8.84 11.78 9.36
CA TYR A 202 -8.23 12.73 8.44
C TYR A 202 -9.18 13.16 7.33
N ARG A 203 -8.84 14.29 6.71
CA ARG A 203 -9.41 14.79 5.46
C ARG A 203 -8.27 15.18 4.52
N ILE A 204 -8.34 14.75 3.28
CA ILE A 204 -7.39 15.11 2.21
C ILE A 204 -8.18 15.52 0.98
N ASP A 205 -8.06 16.79 0.59
CA ASP A 205 -8.62 17.32 -0.64
C ASP A 205 -7.62 17.10 -1.79
N LEU A 206 -8.07 16.58 -2.94
CA LEU A 206 -7.20 16.33 -4.08
C LEU A 206 -7.07 17.59 -4.96
N PRO A 207 -5.83 18.00 -5.30
CA PRO A 207 -5.61 19.20 -6.08
C PRO A 207 -6.18 19.06 -7.50
N GLY A 208 -6.91 20.08 -7.94
CA GLY A 208 -7.51 20.13 -9.28
C GLY A 208 -8.66 19.16 -9.53
N LYS A 209 -9.21 18.56 -8.48
CA LYS A 209 -10.38 17.68 -8.54
C LYS A 209 -11.41 18.05 -7.48
N GLU A 210 -12.68 17.93 -7.82
CA GLU A 210 -13.79 17.94 -6.86
C GLU A 210 -13.86 16.57 -6.15
N GLN A 211 -12.79 16.24 -5.43
CA GLN A 211 -12.65 14.95 -4.73
C GLN A 211 -11.95 15.15 -3.40
N THR A 212 -12.57 14.64 -2.34
CA THR A 212 -12.08 14.66 -0.97
C THR A 212 -12.09 13.26 -0.39
N VAL A 213 -11.03 12.90 0.32
CA VAL A 213 -10.90 11.63 1.02
C VAL A 213 -11.03 11.86 2.52
N PHE A 214 -11.96 11.16 3.15
CA PHE A 214 -12.08 11.10 4.59
C PHE A 214 -11.60 9.73 5.09
N GLY A 215 -10.75 9.74 6.10
CA GLY A 215 -10.43 8.56 6.89
C GLY A 215 -11.27 8.57 8.16
N VAL A 216 -11.88 7.44 8.47
CA VAL A 216 -12.80 7.30 9.58
C VAL A 216 -12.36 6.15 10.47
N GLY A 217 -12.21 6.39 11.76
CA GLY A 217 -12.08 5.36 12.76
C GLY A 217 -13.47 4.89 13.24
N MET A 218 -13.64 3.58 13.43
CA MET A 218 -14.90 2.99 13.85
C MET A 218 -14.77 2.30 15.21
N LYS A 219 -15.70 2.59 16.10
CA LYS A 219 -15.80 1.98 17.45
C LYS A 219 -17.20 1.42 17.73
N ALA A 220 -17.97 1.15 16.68
CA ALA A 220 -19.32 0.61 16.85
C ALA A 220 -19.26 -0.90 17.14
N THR A 221 -20.14 -1.38 18.03
CA THR A 221 -20.23 -2.81 18.37
C THR A 221 -20.49 -3.65 17.11
N GLY A 222 -19.63 -4.65 16.86
CA GLY A 222 -19.69 -5.53 15.69
C GLY A 222 -19.12 -4.93 14.39
N ALA A 223 -18.54 -3.73 14.47
CA ALA A 223 -17.87 -3.07 13.33
C ALA A 223 -16.75 -2.14 13.83
N SER A 224 -16.08 -2.51 14.92
CA SER A 224 -15.01 -1.73 15.53
C SER A 224 -13.66 -2.06 14.87
N ASP A 225 -12.76 -1.09 14.79
CA ASP A 225 -11.41 -1.26 14.25
C ASP A 225 -10.57 -2.26 15.06
N ASP A 226 -10.94 -2.55 16.30
CA ASP A 226 -10.28 -3.54 17.16
C ASP A 226 -10.87 -4.95 17.02
N GLU A 227 -12.00 -5.11 16.30
CA GLU A 227 -12.63 -6.39 15.98
C GLU A 227 -12.24 -6.93 14.60
N MET A 228 -11.58 -6.12 13.74
CA MET A 228 -11.14 -6.46 12.37
C MET A 228 -9.68 -6.88 12.34
#